data_391435f07f437e769211ff245d139b18
#
_entry.id   391435f07f437e769211ff245d139b18
#
_cell.length_a   1.000
_cell.length_b   1.000
_cell.length_c   1.000
_cell.angle_alpha   90.00
_cell.angle_beta   90.00
_cell.angle_gamma   90.00
#
_symmetry.space_group_name_H-M   'P 1'
#
loop_
_entity.id
_entity.type
_entity.pdbx_description
1 polymer ?
#
loop_
_entity_poly.entity_id
_entity_poly.type
_entity_poly.pdbx_seq_one_letter_code
_entity_poly.pdbx_strand_id
1 'polypeptide(L)'
;MVTRLTLRIGVVVAGLAVVGTTAQAQRRVRGGRAVLVDRPGVGPRVGYDFNFDHAFVGGQLNLPVGRRWTLVPSAEFYPGATGSPFRLNADLKFHPPTVYGFFYVGGGFAYLHQSGASDAGANLFAGWEGRRARPFKPFIEGKFVFADNTSFNVEAGLNFPL
;
A
#
# COMPACT_ATOMS: atom_id res chain seq x y z
N MET A 1 41.23 15.60 -7.72
CA MET A 1 40.31 16.71 -7.43
C MET A 1 38.97 16.31 -8.02
N VAL A 2 38.09 15.65 -7.27
CA VAL A 2 36.84 15.08 -7.74
C VAL A 2 35.72 15.94 -7.19
N THR A 3 35.07 16.68 -8.06
CA THR A 3 33.96 17.58 -7.75
C THR A 3 32.71 16.76 -7.46
N ARG A 4 32.26 16.72 -6.22
CA ARG A 4 31.00 16.10 -5.82
C ARG A 4 29.84 17.02 -6.22
N LEU A 5 29.11 16.63 -7.23
CA LEU A 5 27.87 17.27 -7.63
C LEU A 5 26.76 16.87 -6.65
N THR A 6 26.46 17.74 -5.68
CA THR A 6 25.37 17.54 -4.72
C THR A 6 24.05 17.92 -5.39
N LEU A 7 23.33 16.94 -5.88
CA LEU A 7 21.97 17.14 -6.39
C LEU A 7 21.02 17.33 -5.19
N ARG A 8 20.65 18.57 -4.91
CA ARG A 8 19.63 18.91 -3.91
C ARG A 8 18.26 18.65 -4.53
N ILE A 9 17.70 17.48 -4.27
CA ILE A 9 16.30 17.19 -4.59
C ILE A 9 15.44 17.89 -3.53
N GLY A 10 14.82 18.99 -3.94
CA GLY A 10 13.82 19.67 -3.14
C GLY A 10 12.59 18.79 -3.00
N VAL A 11 12.28 18.36 -1.78
CA VAL A 11 11.04 17.66 -1.46
C VAL A 11 9.89 18.67 -1.57
N VAL A 12 9.17 18.63 -2.66
CA VAL A 12 7.88 19.32 -2.79
C VAL A 12 6.86 18.46 -2.06
N VAL A 13 6.56 18.82 -0.83
CA VAL A 13 5.40 18.30 -0.10
C VAL A 13 4.16 18.93 -0.74
N ALA A 14 3.63 18.25 -1.76
CA ALA A 14 2.30 18.55 -2.28
C ALA A 14 1.29 18.10 -1.22
N GLY A 15 0.75 19.08 -0.47
CA GLY A 15 -0.39 18.85 0.41
C GLY A 15 -1.56 18.30 -0.39
N LEU A 16 -1.91 17.03 -0.15
CA LEU A 16 -3.12 16.43 -0.67
C LEU A 16 -4.30 17.08 0.06
N ALA A 17 -4.85 18.15 -0.53
CA ALA A 17 -6.16 18.63 -0.16
C ALA A 17 -7.18 17.55 -0.55
N VAL A 18 -7.66 16.81 0.43
CA VAL A 18 -8.81 15.91 0.26
C VAL A 18 -10.03 16.78 -0.01
N VAL A 19 -10.30 17.06 -1.28
CA VAL A 19 -11.57 17.63 -1.69
C VAL A 19 -12.59 16.52 -1.53
N GLY A 20 -13.34 16.58 -0.45
CA GLY A 20 -14.51 15.74 -0.22
C GLY A 20 -15.60 16.08 -1.23
N THR A 21 -15.55 15.50 -2.41
CA THR A 21 -16.73 15.44 -3.28
C THR A 21 -17.60 14.29 -2.80
N THR A 22 -18.65 14.61 -2.08
CA THR A 22 -19.76 13.70 -1.82
C THR A 22 -20.44 13.36 -3.13
N ALA A 23 -19.91 12.39 -3.85
CA ALA A 23 -20.60 11.78 -4.98
C ALA A 23 -21.74 10.94 -4.43
N GLN A 24 -22.93 11.51 -4.35
CA GLN A 24 -24.16 10.76 -4.15
C GLN A 24 -24.37 9.87 -5.38
N ALA A 25 -23.97 8.61 -5.25
CA ALA A 25 -24.27 7.59 -6.24
C ALA A 25 -25.77 7.31 -6.24
N GLN A 26 -26.51 7.96 -7.14
CA GLN A 26 -27.90 7.62 -7.42
C GLN A 26 -27.98 6.18 -7.92
N ARG A 27 -28.56 5.34 -7.10
CA ARG A 27 -28.80 3.93 -7.33
C ARG A 27 -29.92 3.75 -8.35
N ARG A 28 -29.58 3.66 -9.65
CA ARG A 28 -30.50 3.12 -10.66
C ARG A 28 -30.41 1.61 -10.67
N VAL A 29 -31.35 0.96 -9.98
CA VAL A 29 -31.60 -0.47 -10.08
C VAL A 29 -32.30 -0.72 -11.42
N ARG A 30 -31.59 -1.28 -12.38
CA ARG A 30 -32.20 -1.94 -13.55
C ARG A 30 -31.42 -3.22 -13.77
N GLY A 31 -32.07 -4.34 -13.54
CA GLY A 31 -31.81 -5.75 -13.86
C GLY A 31 -30.45 -6.16 -14.44
N GLY A 32 -29.36 -5.72 -13.89
CA GLY A 32 -27.99 -6.10 -14.25
C GLY A 32 -27.23 -6.55 -13.01
N ARG A 33 -26.46 -7.60 -13.13
CA ARG A 33 -25.53 -8.11 -12.10
C ARG A 33 -24.83 -6.92 -11.44
N ALA A 34 -25.17 -6.63 -10.19
CA ALA A 34 -24.60 -5.51 -9.46
C ALA A 34 -23.07 -5.66 -9.44
N VAL A 35 -22.39 -4.83 -10.20
CA VAL A 35 -20.93 -4.76 -10.16
C VAL A 35 -20.60 -4.10 -8.83
N LEU A 36 -20.19 -4.92 -7.88
CA LEU A 36 -19.75 -4.44 -6.58
C LEU A 36 -18.43 -3.66 -6.78
N VAL A 37 -18.51 -2.36 -6.88
CA VAL A 37 -17.34 -1.48 -6.81
C VAL A 37 -16.83 -1.54 -5.37
N ASP A 38 -15.52 -1.73 -5.19
CA ASP A 38 -14.92 -1.70 -3.86
C ASP A 38 -15.13 -0.31 -3.24
N ARG A 39 -15.31 -0.26 -1.93
CA ARG A 39 -15.40 0.99 -1.19
C ARG A 39 -13.98 1.38 -0.73
N PRO A 40 -13.71 2.67 -0.61
CA PRO A 40 -12.51 3.11 0.10
C PRO A 40 -12.43 2.44 1.47
N GLY A 41 -11.23 2.20 1.94
CA GLY A 41 -11.01 1.55 3.21
C GLY A 41 -9.72 2.02 3.87
N VAL A 42 -9.63 1.82 5.16
CA VAL A 42 -8.46 2.11 5.98
C VAL A 42 -8.16 0.90 6.85
N GLY A 43 -6.89 0.67 7.16
CA GLY A 43 -6.59 -0.44 8.07
C GLY A 43 -5.16 -0.49 8.57
N PRO A 44 -4.98 -1.13 9.74
CA PRO A 44 -3.67 -1.47 10.25
C PRO A 44 -3.03 -2.59 9.43
N ARG A 45 -1.72 -2.57 9.39
CA ARG A 45 -0.87 -3.64 8.86
C ARG A 45 0.30 -3.90 9.79
N VAL A 46 0.73 -5.13 9.81
CA VAL A 46 1.93 -5.58 10.52
C VAL A 46 2.69 -6.54 9.61
N GLY A 47 3.98 -6.62 9.78
CA GLY A 47 4.78 -7.54 8.98
C GLY A 47 6.18 -7.69 9.52
N TYR A 48 6.93 -8.48 8.78
CA TYR A 48 8.34 -8.76 9.05
C TYR A 48 9.16 -8.57 7.78
N ASP A 49 10.21 -7.79 7.90
CA ASP A 49 11.18 -7.56 6.84
C ASP A 49 12.40 -8.43 7.08
N PHE A 50 12.61 -9.42 6.20
CA PHE A 50 13.67 -10.41 6.36
C PHE A 50 15.06 -9.87 6.06
N ASN A 51 15.18 -8.74 5.39
CA ASN A 51 16.46 -8.11 5.14
C ASN A 51 16.90 -7.22 6.30
N PHE A 52 15.96 -6.49 6.89
CA PHE A 52 16.21 -5.69 8.10
C PHE A 52 16.22 -6.53 9.38
N ASP A 53 15.70 -7.77 9.33
CA ASP A 53 15.51 -8.65 10.49
C ASP A 53 14.67 -7.99 11.59
N HIS A 54 13.62 -7.23 11.17
CA HIS A 54 12.76 -6.49 12.08
C HIS A 54 11.28 -6.59 11.69
N ALA A 55 10.44 -6.66 12.73
CA ALA A 55 9.00 -6.47 12.55
C ALA A 55 8.68 -4.99 12.30
N PHE A 56 7.60 -4.76 11.57
CA PHE A 56 7.06 -3.42 11.38
C PHE A 56 5.56 -3.37 11.67
N VAL A 57 5.10 -2.17 12.00
CA VAL A 57 3.68 -1.85 12.16
C VAL A 57 3.35 -0.64 11.30
N GLY A 58 2.13 -0.57 10.82
CA GLY A 58 1.77 0.53 9.95
C GLY A 58 0.28 0.65 9.70
N GLY A 59 -0.04 1.52 8.76
CA GLY A 59 -1.41 1.74 8.28
C GLY A 59 -1.45 1.92 6.78
N GLN A 60 -2.61 1.65 6.20
CA GLN A 60 -2.84 1.79 4.76
C GLN A 60 -4.23 2.35 4.48
N LEU A 61 -4.35 3.00 3.32
CA LEU A 61 -5.61 3.35 2.69
C LEU A 61 -5.82 2.46 1.47
N ASN A 62 -7.04 2.05 1.20
CA ASN A 62 -7.43 1.36 -0.01
C ASN A 62 -8.36 2.28 -0.79
N LEU A 63 -7.89 2.78 -1.92
CA LEU A 63 -8.61 3.73 -2.77
C LEU A 63 -8.92 3.06 -4.11
N PRO A 64 -10.15 2.54 -4.32
CA PRO A 64 -10.53 1.95 -5.60
C PRO A 64 -10.47 2.99 -6.71
N VAL A 65 -9.60 2.80 -7.68
CA VAL A 65 -9.43 3.68 -8.85
C VAL A 65 -10.05 3.09 -10.12
N GLY A 66 -10.63 1.90 -10.01
CA GLY A 66 -11.31 1.21 -11.10
C GLY A 66 -11.92 -0.10 -10.66
N ARG A 67 -12.51 -0.84 -11.61
CA ARG A 67 -13.22 -2.11 -11.31
C ARG A 67 -12.32 -3.20 -10.72
N ARG A 68 -11.02 -3.14 -10.98
CA ARG A 68 -10.04 -4.16 -10.58
C ARG A 68 -8.77 -3.56 -10.01
N TRP A 69 -8.71 -2.24 -9.93
CA TRP A 69 -7.53 -1.52 -9.51
C TRP A 69 -7.79 -0.76 -8.21
N THR A 70 -6.87 -0.87 -7.28
CA THR A 70 -6.91 -0.16 -6.00
C THR A 70 -5.55 0.46 -5.75
N LEU A 71 -5.52 1.77 -5.54
CA LEU A 71 -4.33 2.49 -5.07
C LEU A 71 -4.25 2.29 -3.55
N VAL A 72 -3.05 1.92 -3.07
CA VAL A 72 -2.81 1.60 -1.66
C VAL A 72 -1.61 2.40 -1.13
N PRO A 73 -1.79 3.67 -0.76
CA PRO A 73 -0.77 4.36 0.02
C PRO A 73 -0.68 3.76 1.42
N SER A 74 0.54 3.55 1.90
CA SER A 74 0.79 3.03 3.25
C SER A 74 2.01 3.66 3.90
N ALA A 75 2.03 3.63 5.24
CA ALA A 75 3.16 4.04 6.07
C ALA A 75 3.48 2.94 7.07
N GLU A 76 4.76 2.64 7.24
CA GLU A 76 5.29 1.56 8.06
C GLU A 76 6.41 2.08 8.94
N PHE A 77 6.45 1.62 10.20
CA PHE A 77 7.46 1.93 11.20
C PHE A 77 8.09 0.65 11.71
N TYR A 78 9.38 0.68 11.98
CA TYR A 78 10.16 -0.45 12.48
C TYR A 78 10.54 -0.23 13.93
N PRO A 79 9.69 -0.66 14.89
CA PRO A 79 9.98 -0.50 16.33
C PRO A 79 11.24 -1.26 16.72
N GLY A 80 12.12 -0.60 17.45
CA GLY A 80 13.36 -1.23 17.93
C GLY A 80 14.52 -1.28 16.94
N ALA A 81 14.30 -0.94 15.67
CA ALA A 81 15.38 -0.79 14.72
C ALA A 81 16.18 0.50 14.96
N THR A 82 17.50 0.43 14.77
CA THR A 82 18.39 1.57 14.96
C THR A 82 18.03 2.70 14.01
N GLY A 83 17.88 3.93 14.55
CA GLY A 83 17.58 5.12 13.76
C GLY A 83 16.11 5.31 13.43
N SER A 84 15.21 4.55 14.05
CA SER A 84 13.75 4.68 13.88
C SER A 84 13.31 4.77 12.40
N PRO A 85 13.63 3.76 11.58
CA PRO A 85 13.29 3.81 10.17
C PRO A 85 11.78 3.82 9.96
N PHE A 86 11.37 4.55 8.91
CA PHE A 86 10.00 4.48 8.41
C PHE A 86 10.01 4.30 6.90
N ARG A 87 8.97 3.63 6.39
CA ARG A 87 8.77 3.41 4.96
C ARG A 87 7.40 3.95 4.55
N LEU A 88 7.38 4.66 3.43
CA LEU A 88 6.17 5.10 2.75
C LEU A 88 6.04 4.33 1.44
N ASN A 89 4.86 3.79 1.16
CA ASN A 89 4.61 3.09 -0.09
C ASN A 89 3.44 3.74 -0.85
N ALA A 90 3.51 3.67 -2.17
CA ALA A 90 2.44 4.00 -3.08
C ALA A 90 2.26 2.83 -4.05
N ASP A 91 1.37 1.93 -3.72
CA ASP A 91 1.17 0.65 -4.37
C ASP A 91 -0.10 0.64 -5.22
N LEU A 92 -0.06 -0.01 -6.37
CA LEU A 92 -1.21 -0.26 -7.23
C LEU A 92 -1.53 -1.76 -7.24
N LYS A 93 -2.66 -2.13 -6.64
CA LYS A 93 -3.17 -3.48 -6.50
C LYS A 93 -4.11 -3.82 -7.64
N PHE A 94 -3.91 -4.98 -8.26
CA PHE A 94 -4.76 -5.52 -9.31
C PHE A 94 -5.43 -6.81 -8.85
N HIS A 95 -6.76 -6.89 -9.02
CA HIS A 95 -7.57 -8.08 -8.74
C HIS A 95 -7.88 -8.82 -10.05
N PRO A 96 -7.18 -9.92 -10.35
CA PRO A 96 -7.47 -10.72 -11.54
C PRO A 96 -8.90 -11.26 -11.52
N PRO A 97 -9.53 -11.45 -12.69
CA PRO A 97 -10.85 -12.05 -12.78
C PRO A 97 -10.77 -13.57 -12.57
N THR A 98 -10.47 -13.98 -11.36
CA THR A 98 -10.39 -15.39 -10.99
C THR A 98 -11.70 -15.85 -10.34
N VAL A 99 -11.98 -17.16 -10.42
CA VAL A 99 -13.15 -17.77 -9.78
C VAL A 99 -13.15 -17.55 -8.26
N TYR A 100 -11.99 -17.36 -7.67
CA TYR A 100 -11.82 -17.26 -6.21
C TYR A 100 -11.83 -15.82 -5.66
N GLY A 101 -11.67 -14.78 -6.49
CA GLY A 101 -11.87 -13.36 -6.12
C GLY A 101 -11.10 -12.81 -4.92
N PHE A 102 -10.16 -13.59 -4.36
CA PHE A 102 -9.43 -13.27 -3.13
C PHE A 102 -7.97 -12.91 -3.38
N PHE A 103 -7.46 -13.35 -4.51
CA PHE A 103 -6.07 -13.15 -4.90
C PHE A 103 -5.88 -11.80 -5.55
N TYR A 104 -4.77 -11.17 -5.27
CA TYR A 104 -4.33 -9.95 -5.95
C TYR A 104 -2.82 -9.97 -6.17
N VAL A 105 -2.39 -9.18 -7.14
CA VAL A 105 -0.99 -8.85 -7.40
C VAL A 105 -0.87 -7.35 -7.55
N GLY A 106 0.33 -6.84 -7.39
CA GLY A 106 0.53 -5.42 -7.57
C GLY A 106 1.99 -5.03 -7.61
N GLY A 107 2.20 -3.74 -7.81
CA GLY A 107 3.50 -3.13 -7.77
C GLY A 107 3.37 -1.65 -7.43
N GLY A 108 4.47 -1.02 -7.07
CA GLY A 108 4.47 0.37 -6.66
C GLY A 108 5.86 0.89 -6.37
N PHE A 109 5.88 1.94 -5.57
CA PHE A 109 7.10 2.60 -5.12
C PHE A 109 7.18 2.59 -3.60
N ALA A 110 8.39 2.41 -3.08
CA ALA A 110 8.74 2.55 -1.68
C ALA A 110 9.73 3.69 -1.50
N TYR A 111 9.56 4.43 -0.43
CA TYR A 111 10.53 5.40 0.08
C TYR A 111 10.85 5.03 1.52
N LEU A 112 12.10 4.67 1.76
CA LEU A 112 12.63 4.34 3.08
C LEU A 112 13.46 5.50 3.60
N HIS A 113 13.23 5.89 4.85
CA HIS A 113 14.07 6.87 5.55
C HIS A 113 14.62 6.24 6.83
N GLN A 114 15.94 6.34 7.02
CA GLN A 114 16.64 5.83 8.21
C GLN A 114 17.83 6.72 8.55
N SER A 115 17.88 7.26 9.77
CA SER A 115 19.04 8.00 10.32
C SER A 115 19.57 9.11 9.40
N GLY A 116 18.68 9.85 8.73
CA GLY A 116 19.05 10.92 7.82
C GLY A 116 19.47 10.49 6.41
N ALA A 117 19.54 9.19 6.14
CA ALA A 117 19.65 8.63 4.80
C ALA A 117 18.26 8.29 4.25
N SER A 118 18.10 8.37 2.94
CA SER A 118 16.86 8.03 2.27
C SER A 118 17.16 7.18 1.05
N ASP A 119 16.35 6.16 0.86
CA ASP A 119 16.41 5.28 -0.29
C ASP A 119 15.02 5.15 -0.93
N ALA A 120 14.97 4.94 -2.23
CA ALA A 120 13.73 4.79 -2.98
C ALA A 120 13.83 3.57 -3.88
N GLY A 121 12.75 2.81 -3.96
CA GLY A 121 12.72 1.58 -4.72
C GLY A 121 11.36 1.29 -5.32
N ALA A 122 11.30 0.18 -6.06
CA ALA A 122 10.08 -0.36 -6.61
C ALA A 122 9.58 -1.54 -5.77
N ASN A 123 8.27 -1.75 -5.72
CA ASN A 123 7.65 -2.89 -5.05
C ASN A 123 7.02 -3.83 -6.07
N LEU A 124 7.10 -5.13 -5.80
CA LEU A 124 6.24 -6.15 -6.39
C LEU A 124 5.66 -7.01 -5.27
N PHE A 125 4.36 -7.26 -5.33
CA PHE A 125 3.70 -8.04 -4.29
C PHE A 125 2.56 -8.90 -4.83
N ALA A 126 2.24 -9.92 -4.06
CA ALA A 126 1.08 -10.76 -4.27
C ALA A 126 0.48 -11.15 -2.92
N GLY A 127 -0.84 -11.32 -2.88
CA GLY A 127 -1.51 -11.63 -1.63
C GLY A 127 -2.94 -12.10 -1.79
N TRP A 128 -3.54 -12.37 -0.65
CA TRP A 128 -4.96 -12.73 -0.52
C TRP A 128 -5.65 -11.77 0.43
N GLU A 129 -6.89 -11.40 0.10
CA GLU A 129 -7.75 -10.65 1.00
C GLU A 129 -9.11 -11.34 1.21
N GLY A 130 -9.69 -11.15 2.39
CA GLY A 130 -10.94 -11.76 2.76
C GLY A 130 -12.15 -11.26 1.96
N ARG A 131 -13.27 -11.99 2.08
CA ARG A 131 -14.53 -11.71 1.37
C ARG A 131 -15.16 -10.39 1.82
N ARG A 132 -15.84 -9.76 0.87
CA ARG A 132 -16.56 -8.49 0.97
C ARG A 132 -17.75 -8.46 1.93
N ALA A 133 -18.24 -9.62 2.38
CA ALA A 133 -19.45 -9.74 3.20
C ALA A 133 -19.22 -9.46 4.70
N ARG A 134 -18.01 -9.14 5.11
CA ARG A 134 -17.68 -8.88 6.53
C ARG A 134 -17.40 -7.39 6.76
N PRO A 135 -17.57 -6.89 8.00
CA PRO A 135 -17.27 -5.50 8.34
C PRO A 135 -15.79 -5.13 8.17
N PHE A 136 -14.93 -6.13 8.06
CA PHE A 136 -13.50 -5.96 7.77
C PHE A 136 -13.03 -7.04 6.79
N LYS A 137 -11.96 -6.76 6.07
CA LYS A 137 -11.30 -7.69 5.15
C LYS A 137 -9.89 -7.95 5.66
N PRO A 138 -9.60 -9.16 6.19
CA PRO A 138 -8.23 -9.56 6.49
C PRO A 138 -7.46 -9.74 5.19
N PHE A 139 -6.16 -9.45 5.21
CA PHE A 139 -5.27 -9.75 4.10
C PHE A 139 -3.94 -10.31 4.61
N ILE A 140 -3.27 -11.03 3.71
CA ILE A 140 -1.88 -11.47 3.86
C ILE A 140 -1.18 -11.24 2.52
N GLU A 141 0.05 -10.75 2.56
CA GLU A 141 0.81 -10.31 1.38
C GLU A 141 2.29 -10.68 1.53
N GLY A 142 2.89 -11.15 0.43
CA GLY A 142 4.33 -11.21 0.28
C GLY A 142 4.79 -10.10 -0.68
N LYS A 143 5.77 -9.31 -0.26
CA LYS A 143 6.25 -8.15 -0.99
C LYS A 143 7.77 -8.17 -1.15
N PHE A 144 8.23 -7.98 -2.38
CA PHE A 144 9.62 -7.66 -2.69
C PHE A 144 9.76 -6.15 -2.85
N VAL A 145 10.77 -5.57 -2.21
CA VAL A 145 11.16 -4.17 -2.36
C VAL A 145 12.54 -4.14 -3.00
N PHE A 146 12.62 -3.58 -4.19
CA PHE A 146 13.84 -3.42 -4.99
C PHE A 146 14.34 -1.99 -4.79
N ALA A 147 15.28 -1.82 -3.90
CA ALA A 147 16.01 -0.60 -3.61
C ALA A 147 17.51 -0.90 -3.73
N ASP A 148 18.39 -0.10 -3.15
CA ASP A 148 19.83 -0.40 -3.13
C ASP A 148 20.10 -1.80 -2.54
N ASN A 149 19.29 -2.20 -1.54
CA ASN A 149 19.23 -3.57 -1.03
C ASN A 149 17.82 -4.13 -1.25
N THR A 150 17.72 -5.23 -1.98
CA THR A 150 16.45 -5.92 -2.16
C THR A 150 16.01 -6.57 -0.87
N SER A 151 14.78 -6.32 -0.43
CA SER A 151 14.18 -6.96 0.74
C SER A 151 12.92 -7.76 0.38
N PHE A 152 12.66 -8.79 1.18
CA PHE A 152 11.43 -9.55 1.15
C PHE A 152 10.68 -9.37 2.46
N ASN A 153 9.40 -9.02 2.36
CA ASN A 153 8.52 -8.81 3.51
C ASN A 153 7.34 -9.77 3.45
N VAL A 154 6.90 -10.22 4.61
CA VAL A 154 5.58 -10.84 4.77
C VAL A 154 4.75 -9.95 5.68
N GLU A 155 3.56 -9.62 5.24
CA GLU A 155 2.71 -8.69 5.94
C GLU A 155 1.26 -9.17 5.98
N ALA A 156 0.55 -8.77 7.02
CA ALA A 156 -0.86 -9.06 7.23
C ALA A 156 -1.57 -7.86 7.84
N GLY A 157 -2.87 -7.79 7.67
CA GLY A 157 -3.63 -6.69 8.25
C GLY A 157 -5.13 -6.83 8.03
N LEU A 158 -5.83 -5.76 8.38
CA LEU A 158 -7.28 -5.66 8.29
C LEU A 158 -7.66 -4.39 7.54
N ASN A 159 -8.60 -4.49 6.62
CA ASN A 159 -9.16 -3.35 5.91
C ASN A 159 -10.60 -3.11 6.36
N PHE A 160 -10.90 -1.94 6.88
CA PHE A 160 -12.22 -1.49 7.28
C PHE A 160 -12.77 -0.58 6.19
N PRO A 161 -13.94 -0.88 5.58
CA PRO A 161 -14.56 0.01 4.61
C PRO A 161 -15.00 1.31 5.27
N LEU A 162 -14.80 2.42 4.55
CA LEU A 162 -15.24 3.76 4.94
C LEU A 162 -16.65 4.07 4.42
#